data_251ffcef3e6e117baa52c88dfce0113c
#
_entry.id   251ffcef3e6e117baa52c88dfce0113c
#
_cell.length_a   1.000
_cell.length_b   1.000
_cell.length_c   1.000
_cell.angle_alpha   90.00
_cell.angle_beta   90.00
_cell.angle_gamma   90.00
#
_symmetry.space_group_name_H-M   'P 1'
#
loop_
_entity.id
_entity.type
_entity.pdbx_description
1 polymer ?
#
loop_
_entity_poly.entity_id
_entity_poly.type
_entity_poly.pdbx_seq_one_letter_code
_entity_poly.pdbx_strand_id
1 'polypeptide(L)'
;MKTLYEQNQNLLNVMNASKQQTITDTARRLFREHGFSAVSVGGICAEAAVSRVTFYKYYSGKNALLQAIVTEQKNRVRAEFENLLARQCSLREAAETVFSLQKQSFEELYSSAFLRD
;
A
#
# COMPACT_ATOMS: atom_id res chain seq x y z
N MET A 1 -9.69 19.13 -27.36
CA MET A 1 -9.22 17.79 -27.79
C MET A 1 -7.77 17.62 -27.40
N LYS A 2 -7.46 16.52 -26.72
CA LYS A 2 -6.07 16.25 -26.29
C LYS A 2 -5.19 15.90 -27.48
N THR A 3 -3.95 16.38 -27.47
CA THR A 3 -2.97 16.02 -28.48
C THR A 3 -2.53 14.56 -28.29
N LEU A 4 -1.92 13.97 -29.32
CA LEU A 4 -1.36 12.63 -29.25
C LEU A 4 -0.31 12.53 -28.13
N TYR A 5 0.51 13.59 -27.95
CA TYR A 5 1.50 13.69 -26.88
C TYR A 5 0.85 13.61 -25.50
N GLU A 6 -0.22 14.35 -25.27
CA GLU A 6 -0.95 14.35 -23.98
C GLU A 6 -1.56 12.99 -23.67
N GLN A 7 -2.12 12.31 -24.70
CA GLN A 7 -2.67 10.97 -24.55
C GLN A 7 -1.59 9.97 -24.16
N ASN A 8 -0.40 10.06 -24.78
CA ASN A 8 0.73 9.20 -24.46
C ASN A 8 1.26 9.44 -23.05
N GLN A 9 1.30 10.70 -22.59
CA GLN A 9 1.71 11.02 -21.23
C GLN A 9 0.73 10.48 -20.18
N ASN A 10 -0.57 10.58 -20.43
CA ASN A 10 -1.59 10.04 -19.55
C ASN A 10 -1.47 8.51 -19.46
N LEU A 11 -1.23 7.85 -20.58
CA LEU A 11 -1.05 6.40 -20.61
C LEU A 11 0.18 5.97 -19.82
N LEU A 12 1.31 6.70 -19.99
CA LEU A 12 2.53 6.43 -19.21
C LEU A 12 2.30 6.60 -17.71
N ASN A 13 1.58 7.63 -17.31
CA ASN A 13 1.26 7.87 -15.90
C ASN A 13 0.43 6.76 -15.31
N VAL A 14 -0.56 6.26 -16.04
CA VAL A 14 -1.39 5.13 -15.62
C VAL A 14 -0.56 3.86 -15.49
N MET A 15 0.33 3.58 -16.45
CA MET A 15 1.20 2.42 -16.40
C MET A 15 2.18 2.48 -15.22
N ASN A 16 2.75 3.65 -14.95
CA ASN A 16 3.65 3.84 -13.80
C ASN A 16 2.93 3.65 -12.47
N ALA A 17 1.74 4.22 -12.33
CA ALA A 17 0.92 4.04 -11.14
C ALA A 17 0.55 2.57 -10.92
N SER A 18 0.25 1.85 -12.00
CA SER A 18 -0.06 0.42 -11.95
C SER A 18 1.13 -0.41 -11.50
N LYS A 19 2.34 -0.11 -11.98
CA LYS A 19 3.56 -0.80 -11.56
C LYS A 19 3.86 -0.53 -10.08
N GLN A 20 3.72 0.71 -9.64
CA GLN A 20 3.91 1.09 -8.24
C GLN A 20 2.93 0.33 -7.34
N GLN A 21 1.68 0.26 -7.72
CA GLN A 21 0.65 -0.47 -6.98
C GLN A 21 0.96 -1.97 -6.92
N THR A 22 1.42 -2.55 -8.02
CA THR A 22 1.80 -3.96 -8.08
C THR A 22 2.95 -4.26 -7.12
N ILE A 23 3.96 -3.39 -7.07
CA ILE A 23 5.08 -3.51 -6.13
C ILE A 23 4.58 -3.48 -4.69
N THR A 24 3.73 -2.53 -4.38
CA THR A 24 3.18 -2.35 -3.02
C THR A 24 2.34 -3.56 -2.60
N ASP A 25 1.44 -4.02 -3.45
CA ASP A 25 0.57 -5.17 -3.16
C ASP A 25 1.38 -6.45 -3.00
N THR A 26 2.37 -6.66 -3.86
CA THR A 26 3.26 -7.82 -3.80
C THR A 26 4.06 -7.82 -2.50
N ALA A 27 4.64 -6.68 -2.14
CA ALA A 27 5.42 -6.55 -0.92
C ALA A 27 4.57 -6.78 0.32
N ARG A 28 3.35 -6.22 0.35
CA ARG A 28 2.42 -6.43 1.46
C ARG A 28 2.14 -7.91 1.67
N ARG A 29 1.87 -8.63 0.58
CA ARG A 29 1.60 -10.07 0.63
C ARG A 29 2.81 -10.85 1.14
N LEU A 30 4.01 -10.57 0.60
CA LEU A 30 5.23 -11.27 0.98
C LEU A 30 5.62 -10.99 2.43
N PHE A 31 5.49 -9.75 2.89
CA PHE A 31 5.78 -9.41 4.28
C PHE A 31 4.83 -10.13 5.24
N ARG A 32 3.56 -10.26 4.86
CA ARG A 32 2.57 -10.95 5.68
C ARG A 32 2.82 -12.46 5.72
N GLU A 33 3.22 -13.06 4.59
CA GLU A 33 3.45 -14.51 4.50
C GLU A 33 4.76 -14.95 5.12
N HIS A 34 5.83 -14.17 4.94
CA HIS A 34 7.20 -14.60 5.27
C HIS A 34 7.87 -13.76 6.35
N GLY A 35 7.33 -12.63 6.71
CA GLY A 35 7.96 -11.67 7.60
C GLY A 35 8.86 -10.70 6.86
N PHE A 36 9.10 -9.53 7.47
CA PHE A 36 9.83 -8.45 6.82
C PHE A 36 11.29 -8.81 6.51
N SER A 37 11.98 -9.42 7.47
CA SER A 37 13.41 -9.77 7.32
C SER A 37 13.66 -10.80 6.24
N ALA A 38 12.72 -11.73 6.04
CA ALA A 38 12.86 -12.82 5.09
C ALA A 38 12.66 -12.38 3.64
N VAL A 39 12.08 -11.20 3.42
CA VAL A 39 11.76 -10.69 2.08
C VAL A 39 12.86 -9.74 1.61
N SER A 40 13.37 -9.96 0.40
CA SER A 40 14.37 -9.11 -0.22
C SER A 40 13.74 -8.26 -1.33
N VAL A 41 14.42 -7.15 -1.69
CA VAL A 41 14.03 -6.33 -2.85
C VAL A 41 13.99 -7.19 -4.11
N GLY A 42 14.99 -8.05 -4.30
CA GLY A 42 15.03 -8.98 -5.43
C GLY A 42 13.82 -9.90 -5.49
N GLY A 43 13.40 -10.42 -4.33
CA GLY A 43 12.21 -11.27 -4.22
C GLY A 43 10.94 -10.53 -4.58
N ILE A 44 10.80 -9.29 -4.12
CA ILE A 44 9.66 -8.44 -4.47
C ILE A 44 9.62 -8.19 -5.97
N CYS A 45 10.76 -7.83 -6.56
CA CYS A 45 10.86 -7.57 -8.01
C CYS A 45 10.49 -8.81 -8.84
N ALA A 46 10.96 -9.97 -8.42
CA ALA A 46 10.66 -11.23 -9.12
C ALA A 46 9.16 -11.53 -9.09
N GLU A 47 8.54 -11.42 -7.92
CA GLU A 47 7.10 -11.69 -7.77
C GLU A 47 6.23 -10.65 -8.47
N ALA A 48 6.64 -9.39 -8.45
CA ALA A 48 5.90 -8.30 -9.10
C ALA A 48 6.18 -8.22 -10.60
N ALA A 49 7.12 -9.01 -11.13
CA ALA A 49 7.56 -8.99 -12.53
C ALA A 49 8.04 -7.60 -12.97
N VAL A 50 8.84 -6.95 -12.12
CA VAL A 50 9.46 -5.66 -12.41
C VAL A 50 10.97 -5.77 -12.27
N SER A 51 11.72 -4.86 -12.91
CA SER A 51 13.16 -4.79 -12.75
C SER A 51 13.52 -4.05 -11.46
N ARG A 52 14.74 -4.26 -10.96
CA ARG A 52 15.26 -3.49 -9.82
C ARG A 52 15.34 -2.01 -10.14
N VAL A 53 15.63 -1.66 -11.38
CA VAL A 53 15.65 -0.25 -11.83
C VAL A 53 14.26 0.36 -11.63
N THR A 54 13.21 -0.34 -12.02
CA THR A 54 11.83 0.12 -11.82
C THR A 54 11.51 0.26 -10.33
N PHE A 55 11.90 -0.70 -9.51
CA PHE A 55 11.69 -0.65 -8.05
C PHE A 55 12.34 0.61 -7.45
N TYR A 56 13.63 0.83 -7.73
CA TYR A 56 14.37 1.95 -7.16
C TYR A 56 13.95 3.31 -7.72
N LYS A 57 13.17 3.33 -8.79
CA LYS A 57 12.54 4.55 -9.28
C LYS A 57 11.48 5.07 -8.28
N TYR A 58 10.80 4.15 -7.58
CA TYR A 58 9.72 4.49 -6.66
C TYR A 58 10.13 4.47 -5.19
N TYR A 59 11.02 3.57 -4.80
CA TYR A 59 11.38 3.37 -3.41
C TYR A 59 12.88 3.20 -3.28
N SER A 60 13.47 3.86 -2.27
CA SER A 60 14.92 3.77 -2.02
C SER A 60 15.34 2.41 -1.44
N GLY A 61 14.41 1.63 -0.95
CA GLY A 61 14.67 0.31 -0.41
C GLY A 61 13.44 -0.27 0.26
N LYS A 62 13.64 -1.39 0.94
CA LYS A 62 12.59 -2.15 1.60
C LYS A 62 11.91 -1.35 2.72
N ASN A 63 12.69 -0.58 3.48
CA ASN A 63 12.16 0.25 4.57
C ASN A 63 11.26 1.36 4.07
N ALA A 64 11.67 2.03 2.98
CA ALA A 64 10.85 3.08 2.36
C ALA A 64 9.52 2.52 1.86
N LEU A 65 9.55 1.32 1.29
CA LEU A 65 8.35 0.63 0.83
C LEU A 65 7.44 0.30 2.00
N LEU A 66 7.98 -0.19 3.11
CA LEU A 66 7.19 -0.47 4.32
C LEU A 66 6.51 0.79 4.85
N GLN A 67 7.24 1.91 4.90
CA GLN A 67 6.66 3.19 5.33
C GLN A 67 5.50 3.62 4.42
N ALA A 68 5.65 3.42 3.11
CA ALA A 68 4.59 3.74 2.16
C ALA A 68 3.34 2.88 2.40
N ILE A 69 3.50 1.60 2.68
CA ILE A 69 2.40 0.68 2.98
C ILE A 69 1.67 1.13 4.26
N VAL A 70 2.41 1.46 5.32
CA VAL A 70 1.84 1.90 6.59
C VAL A 70 1.08 3.22 6.41
N THR A 71 1.66 4.18 5.67
CA THR A 71 1.02 5.46 5.39
C THR A 71 -0.29 5.29 4.62
N GLU A 72 -0.30 4.41 3.63
CA GLU A 72 -1.50 4.11 2.85
C GLU A 72 -2.62 3.59 3.76
N GLN A 73 -2.31 2.70 4.69
CA GLN A 73 -3.30 2.16 5.63
C GLN A 73 -3.84 3.24 6.56
N LYS A 74 -2.98 4.11 7.09
CA LYS A 74 -3.41 5.23 7.94
C LYS A 74 -4.35 6.17 7.19
N ASN A 75 -4.03 6.48 5.94
CA ASN A 75 -4.85 7.37 5.11
C ASN A 75 -6.21 6.75 4.83
N ARG A 76 -6.27 5.45 4.60
CA ARG A 76 -7.51 4.72 4.36
C ARG A 76 -8.43 4.78 5.59
N VAL A 77 -7.87 4.54 6.76
CA VAL A 77 -8.64 4.62 8.02
C VAL A 77 -9.16 6.04 8.25
N ARG A 78 -8.31 7.05 8.03
CA ARG A 78 -8.71 8.46 8.16
C ARG A 78 -9.85 8.81 7.21
N ALA A 79 -9.75 8.42 5.95
CA ALA A 79 -10.77 8.70 4.94
C ALA A 79 -12.11 8.08 5.32
N GLU A 80 -12.10 6.85 5.84
CA GLU A 80 -13.32 6.18 6.26
C GLU A 80 -13.94 6.88 7.47
N PHE A 81 -13.13 7.30 8.42
CA PHE A 81 -13.61 8.06 9.59
C PHE A 81 -14.27 9.37 9.17
N GLU A 82 -13.62 10.14 8.29
CA GLU A 82 -14.17 11.39 7.77
C GLU A 82 -15.49 11.16 7.03
N ASN A 83 -15.56 10.08 6.26
CA ASN A 83 -16.77 9.70 5.53
C ASN A 83 -17.91 9.37 6.48
N LEU A 84 -17.65 8.65 7.56
CA LEU A 84 -18.65 8.36 8.60
C LEU A 84 -19.15 9.63 9.28
N LEU A 85 -18.25 10.56 9.60
CA LEU A 85 -18.64 11.84 10.18
C LEU A 85 -19.50 12.65 9.23
N ALA A 86 -19.20 12.63 7.94
CA ALA A 86 -19.96 13.32 6.92
C ALA A 86 -21.39 12.75 6.77
N ARG A 87 -21.59 11.48 7.10
CA ARG A 87 -22.91 10.84 7.08
C ARG A 87 -23.71 11.08 8.34
N GLN A 88 -23.20 11.90 9.24
CA GLN A 88 -23.86 12.21 10.52
C GLN A 88 -24.13 10.99 11.39
N CYS A 89 -23.20 10.02 11.35
CA CYS A 89 -23.26 8.87 12.24
C CYS A 89 -23.02 9.31 13.69
N SER A 90 -23.53 8.55 14.66
CA SER A 90 -23.23 8.81 16.05
C SER A 90 -21.72 8.66 16.31
N LEU A 91 -21.21 9.38 17.30
CA LEU A 91 -19.80 9.28 17.69
C LEU A 91 -19.41 7.85 18.04
N ARG A 92 -20.32 7.14 18.69
CA ARG A 92 -20.10 5.73 19.06
C ARG A 92 -19.93 4.84 17.83
N GLU A 93 -20.81 4.98 16.84
CA GLU A 93 -20.74 4.22 15.59
C GLU A 93 -19.44 4.50 14.84
N ALA A 94 -19.07 5.77 14.74
CA ALA A 94 -17.82 6.17 14.11
C ALA A 94 -16.61 5.55 14.82
N ALA A 95 -16.59 5.60 16.16
CA ALA A 95 -15.50 5.05 16.95
C ALA A 95 -15.39 3.53 16.81
N GLU A 96 -16.51 2.83 16.82
CA GLU A 96 -16.55 1.37 16.65
C GLU A 96 -16.03 0.97 15.27
N THR A 97 -16.43 1.68 14.23
CA THR A 97 -15.99 1.40 12.85
C THR A 97 -14.50 1.65 12.70
N VAL A 98 -13.99 2.77 13.20
CA VAL A 98 -12.55 3.07 13.16
C VAL A 98 -11.75 2.03 13.92
N PHE A 99 -12.22 1.63 15.09
CA PHE A 99 -11.56 0.60 15.88
C PHE A 99 -11.48 -0.73 15.12
N SER A 100 -12.57 -1.15 14.48
CA SER A 100 -12.58 -2.37 13.67
C SER A 100 -11.62 -2.30 12.49
N LEU A 101 -11.56 -1.15 11.80
CA LEU A 101 -10.65 -0.95 10.67
C LEU A 101 -9.19 -0.96 11.12
N GLN A 102 -8.88 -0.33 12.26
CA GLN A 102 -7.52 -0.33 12.82
C GLN A 102 -7.10 -1.73 13.24
N LYS A 103 -8.00 -2.50 13.84
CA LYS A 103 -7.74 -3.88 14.23
C LYS A 103 -7.44 -4.74 13.01
N GLN A 104 -8.25 -4.62 11.96
CA GLN A 104 -8.05 -5.35 10.71
C GLN A 104 -6.72 -4.98 10.06
N SER A 105 -6.42 -3.69 9.97
CA SER A 105 -5.15 -3.20 9.41
C SER A 105 -3.97 -3.72 10.22
N PHE A 106 -4.07 -3.72 11.54
CA PHE A 106 -3.03 -4.24 12.42
C PHE A 106 -2.80 -5.73 12.15
N GLU A 107 -3.86 -6.51 12.08
CA GLU A 107 -3.75 -7.95 11.80
C GLU A 107 -3.13 -8.23 10.44
N GLU A 108 -3.48 -7.45 9.42
CA GLU A 108 -2.92 -7.59 8.07
C GLU A 108 -1.43 -7.22 8.01
N LEU A 109 -1.05 -6.10 8.62
CA LEU A 109 0.32 -5.59 8.56
C LEU A 109 1.25 -6.23 9.59
N TYR A 110 0.71 -6.62 10.74
CA TYR A 110 1.49 -7.10 11.88
C TYR A 110 1.08 -8.52 12.27
N SER A 111 0.90 -9.39 11.26
CA SER A 111 0.66 -10.82 11.49
C SER A 111 1.81 -11.44 12.28
N SER A 112 1.58 -12.61 12.86
CA SER A 112 2.62 -13.32 13.63
C SER A 112 3.92 -13.47 12.84
N ALA A 113 3.84 -13.78 11.55
CA ALA A 113 5.03 -13.91 10.70
C ALA A 113 5.74 -12.57 10.53
N PHE A 114 4.99 -11.48 10.34
CA PHE A 114 5.52 -10.14 10.18
C PHE A 114 6.23 -9.67 11.47
N LEU A 115 5.61 -9.89 12.64
CA LEU A 115 6.14 -9.45 13.92
C LEU A 115 7.35 -10.25 14.41
N ARG A 116 7.60 -11.43 13.86
CA ARG A 116 8.79 -12.22 14.20
C ARG A 116 10.09 -11.57 13.74
N ASP A 117 9.97 -10.61 12.86
CA ASP A 117 11.11 -9.85 12.40
C ASP A 117 11.42 -8.73 13.40
#